data_2973ec91fba8556f1e002f4f3e5251d1
#
_entry.id   2973ec91fba8556f1e002f4f3e5251d1
#
_cell.length_a   1.000
_cell.length_b   1.000
_cell.length_c   1.000
_cell.angle_alpha   90.00
_cell.angle_beta   90.00
_cell.angle_gamma   90.00
#
_symmetry.space_group_name_H-M   'P 1'
#
loop_
_entity.id
_entity.type
_entity.pdbx_description
1 polymer ?
#
loop_
_entity_poly.entity_id
_entity_poly.type
_entity_poly.pdbx_seq_one_letter_code
_entity_poly.pdbx_strand_id
1 'polypeptide(L)'
;MSERRQLAILAGLSVGTLTCFGWLLVCPHRGDCLNALTRFDTWISAGTTIGVPVAAASLAVWLALLSLQLLRLEYRLGTLAKSADLPTKLVDAMSRTGVQGVRCLAADGPAAFCAGAIRPRILVSEGLIDRLGPDELDAVLLHEREHVRTFEPLVRAAHEAASEVFFYVPLVRWWSRHRLEDSELRADRAALDRLGQRPVAAALLALGRSTAIQGAAAFGGVAELRVAQVLGDPLPARAPGLALVAISGMGVYLALQVASCLVQAAHRLT
;
A
#
# COMPACT_ATOMS: atom_id res chain seq x y z
N MET A 1 -10.04 3.16 -5.71
CA MET A 1 -10.12 4.48 -6.37
C MET A 1 -10.98 4.32 -7.61
N SER A 2 -12.10 5.06 -7.73
CA SER A 2 -13.04 4.87 -8.84
C SER A 2 -12.38 5.20 -10.19
N GLU A 3 -12.79 4.48 -11.24
CA GLU A 3 -12.36 4.71 -12.64
C GLU A 3 -12.47 6.18 -13.06
N ARG A 4 -13.48 6.88 -12.56
CA ARG A 4 -13.68 8.34 -12.79
C ARG A 4 -12.53 9.20 -12.24
N ARG A 5 -11.90 8.83 -11.12
CA ARG A 5 -10.72 9.54 -10.60
C ARG A 5 -9.48 9.27 -11.45
N GLN A 6 -9.32 8.07 -11.99
CA GLN A 6 -8.22 7.75 -12.90
C GLN A 6 -8.33 8.53 -14.21
N LEU A 7 -9.54 8.60 -14.77
CA LEU A 7 -9.81 9.40 -15.98
C LEU A 7 -9.60 10.89 -15.73
N ALA A 8 -10.01 11.43 -14.59
CA ALA A 8 -9.79 12.84 -14.25
C ALA A 8 -8.29 13.16 -14.08
N ILE A 9 -7.50 12.25 -13.51
CA ILE A 9 -6.04 12.41 -13.35
C ILE A 9 -5.36 12.32 -14.72
N LEU A 10 -5.76 11.37 -15.58
CA LEU A 10 -5.24 11.25 -16.94
C LEU A 10 -5.61 12.46 -17.79
N ALA A 11 -6.84 12.98 -17.68
CA ALA A 11 -7.27 14.19 -18.34
C ALA A 11 -6.49 15.43 -17.85
N GLY A 12 -6.26 15.55 -16.53
CA GLY A 12 -5.45 16.62 -15.95
C GLY A 12 -3.99 16.58 -16.41
N LEU A 13 -3.39 15.38 -16.49
CA LEU A 13 -2.04 15.19 -17.04
C LEU A 13 -1.99 15.51 -18.53
N SER A 14 -3.02 15.13 -19.31
CA SER A 14 -3.11 15.44 -20.74
C SER A 14 -3.25 16.93 -20.99
N VAL A 15 -4.05 17.63 -20.20
CA VAL A 15 -4.18 19.11 -20.27
C VAL A 15 -2.87 19.79 -19.86
N GLY A 16 -2.22 19.32 -18.79
CA GLY A 16 -0.92 19.84 -18.35
C GLY A 16 0.18 19.65 -19.40
N THR A 17 0.21 18.49 -20.07
CA THR A 17 1.16 18.23 -21.16
C THR A 17 0.87 19.05 -22.40
N LEU A 18 -0.39 19.23 -22.78
CA LEU A 18 -0.80 20.07 -23.91
C LEU A 18 -0.50 21.54 -23.64
N THR A 19 -0.69 22.04 -22.43
CA THR A 19 -0.33 23.42 -22.07
C THR A 19 1.18 23.62 -22.03
N CYS A 20 1.99 22.68 -21.50
CA CYS A 20 3.45 22.74 -21.61
C CYS A 20 3.94 22.66 -23.07
N PHE A 21 3.35 21.78 -23.86
CA PHE A 21 3.70 21.66 -25.29
C PHE A 21 3.27 22.89 -26.07
N GLY A 22 2.09 23.45 -25.81
CA GLY A 22 1.63 24.73 -26.37
C GLY A 22 2.56 25.89 -25.99
N TRP A 23 3.06 25.92 -24.77
CA TRP A 23 4.03 26.93 -24.31
C TRP A 23 5.39 26.79 -24.99
N LEU A 24 5.88 25.56 -25.21
CA LEU A 24 7.08 25.27 -26.01
C LEU A 24 6.93 25.76 -27.47
N LEU A 25 5.72 25.68 -28.03
CA LEU A 25 5.44 26.15 -29.38
C LEU A 25 5.38 27.68 -29.48
N VAL A 26 5.03 28.37 -28.39
CA VAL A 26 4.88 29.84 -28.33
C VAL A 26 6.14 30.52 -27.76
N CYS A 27 7.10 29.77 -27.20
CA CYS A 27 8.32 30.30 -26.61
C CYS A 27 9.20 30.97 -27.70
N PRO A 28 9.54 32.27 -27.58
CA PRO A 28 10.30 33.00 -28.60
C PRO A 28 11.76 32.52 -28.75
N HIS A 29 12.27 31.70 -27.82
CA HIS A 29 13.66 31.20 -27.81
C HIS A 29 13.75 29.68 -28.06
N ARG A 30 13.11 29.21 -29.14
CA ARG A 30 13.13 27.78 -29.54
C ARG A 30 14.55 27.16 -29.63
N GLY A 31 15.54 27.97 -30.07
CA GLY A 31 16.92 27.50 -30.21
C GLY A 31 17.61 27.17 -28.89
N ASP A 32 17.32 27.92 -27.82
CA ASP A 32 17.94 27.72 -26.51
C ASP A 32 17.36 26.52 -25.78
N CYS A 33 16.06 26.27 -25.96
CA CYS A 33 15.42 25.05 -25.39
C CYS A 33 15.93 23.75 -26.06
N LEU A 34 16.13 23.75 -27.37
CA LEU A 34 16.65 22.59 -28.10
C LEU A 34 18.13 22.34 -27.78
N ASN A 35 18.93 23.38 -27.66
CA ASN A 35 20.34 23.30 -27.24
C ASN A 35 20.50 22.87 -25.78
N ALA A 36 19.57 23.26 -24.88
CA ALA A 36 19.54 22.81 -23.49
C ALA A 36 19.26 21.31 -23.39
N LEU A 37 18.41 20.76 -24.27
CA LEU A 37 18.10 19.34 -24.32
C LEU A 37 19.27 18.45 -24.77
N THR A 38 20.23 19.00 -25.49
CA THR A 38 21.37 18.24 -26.07
C THR A 38 22.67 18.33 -25.26
N ARG A 39 22.78 19.25 -24.30
CA ARG A 39 23.99 19.42 -23.47
C ARG A 39 23.90 18.61 -22.18
N PHE A 40 24.82 17.66 -22.01
CA PHE A 40 24.90 16.82 -20.81
C PHE A 40 25.10 17.64 -19.52
N ASP A 41 25.84 18.74 -19.58
CA ASP A 41 26.08 19.67 -18.46
C ASP A 41 24.79 20.35 -17.99
N THR A 42 23.85 20.63 -18.89
CA THR A 42 22.53 21.20 -18.55
C THR A 42 21.63 20.18 -17.87
N TRP A 43 21.75 18.90 -18.20
CA TRP A 43 21.03 17.82 -17.51
C TRP A 43 21.50 17.61 -16.08
N ILE A 44 22.83 17.67 -15.83
CA ILE A 44 23.38 17.56 -14.48
C ILE A 44 22.96 18.79 -13.65
N SER A 45 23.09 20.00 -14.18
CA SER A 45 22.70 21.23 -13.46
C SER A 45 21.18 21.29 -13.22
N ALA A 46 20.34 20.91 -14.20
CA ALA A 46 18.91 20.81 -14.01
C ALA A 46 18.54 19.70 -13.00
N GLY A 47 19.25 18.57 -12.99
CA GLY A 47 19.08 17.49 -12.02
C GLY A 47 19.37 17.94 -10.60
N THR A 48 20.41 18.75 -10.38
CA THR A 48 20.77 19.25 -9.04
C THR A 48 19.90 20.44 -8.62
N THR A 49 19.66 21.40 -9.48
CA THR A 49 18.93 22.62 -9.13
C THR A 49 17.41 22.44 -9.04
N ILE A 50 16.85 21.49 -9.76
CA ILE A 50 15.41 21.24 -9.82
C ILE A 50 15.07 19.86 -9.23
N GLY A 51 15.80 18.83 -9.61
CA GLY A 51 15.55 17.45 -9.16
C GLY A 51 15.65 17.28 -7.66
N VAL A 52 16.67 17.87 -7.02
CA VAL A 52 16.84 17.79 -5.56
C VAL A 52 15.70 18.47 -4.81
N PRO A 53 15.31 19.74 -5.10
CA PRO A 53 14.15 20.36 -4.47
C PRO A 53 12.84 19.61 -4.70
N VAL A 54 12.60 19.09 -5.90
CA VAL A 54 11.40 18.30 -6.21
C VAL A 54 11.38 17.00 -5.40
N ALA A 55 12.51 16.29 -5.32
CA ALA A 55 12.61 15.08 -4.51
C ALA A 55 12.42 15.40 -3.02
N ALA A 56 13.01 16.47 -2.51
CA ALA A 56 12.85 16.91 -1.13
C ALA A 56 11.39 17.30 -0.83
N ALA A 57 10.73 18.03 -1.71
CA ALA A 57 9.32 18.38 -1.57
C ALA A 57 8.42 17.14 -1.61
N SER A 58 8.67 16.21 -2.54
CA SER A 58 7.94 14.94 -2.62
C SER A 58 8.12 14.10 -1.36
N LEU A 59 9.33 14.03 -0.81
CA LEU A 59 9.62 13.36 0.45
C LEU A 59 8.88 14.03 1.62
N ALA A 60 8.89 15.36 1.69
CA ALA A 60 8.19 16.10 2.74
C ALA A 60 6.67 15.85 2.68
N VAL A 61 6.07 15.88 1.50
CA VAL A 61 4.64 15.57 1.30
C VAL A 61 4.36 14.12 1.69
N TRP A 62 5.21 13.17 1.29
CA TRP A 62 5.07 11.77 1.67
C TRP A 62 5.11 11.58 3.18
N LEU A 63 6.09 12.20 3.87
CA LEU A 63 6.20 12.15 5.34
C LEU A 63 4.97 12.78 6.02
N ALA A 64 4.45 13.88 5.50
CA ALA A 64 3.25 14.54 6.02
C ALA A 64 2.02 13.66 5.87
N LEU A 65 1.80 13.05 4.68
CA LEU A 65 0.69 12.13 4.44
C LEU A 65 0.80 10.87 5.30
N LEU A 66 2.00 10.29 5.39
CA LEU A 66 2.26 9.14 6.25
C LEU A 66 1.92 9.49 7.71
N SER A 67 2.42 10.62 8.23
CA SER A 67 2.15 11.06 9.60
C SER A 67 0.64 11.24 9.83
N LEU A 68 -0.06 11.85 8.89
CA LEU A 68 -1.51 12.04 8.97
C LEU A 68 -2.28 10.72 8.96
N GLN A 69 -1.87 9.76 8.13
CA GLN A 69 -2.48 8.42 8.08
C GLN A 69 -2.26 7.67 9.38
N LEU A 70 -1.03 7.73 9.94
CA LEU A 70 -0.69 7.10 11.22
C LEU A 70 -1.48 7.72 12.38
N LEU A 71 -1.58 9.04 12.44
CA LEU A 71 -2.39 9.74 13.46
C LEU A 71 -3.87 9.35 13.37
N ARG A 72 -4.42 9.28 12.16
CA ARG A 72 -5.81 8.83 11.94
C ARG A 72 -6.02 7.38 12.36
N LEU A 73 -5.05 6.50 12.08
CA LEU A 73 -5.10 5.11 12.48
C LEU A 73 -5.09 4.99 14.01
N GLU A 74 -4.17 5.63 14.69
CA GLU A 74 -4.07 5.61 16.17
C GLU A 74 -5.32 6.22 16.83
N TYR A 75 -5.85 7.31 16.27
CA TYR A 75 -7.10 7.90 16.76
C TYR A 75 -8.28 6.92 16.65
N ARG A 76 -8.45 6.28 15.49
CA ARG A 76 -9.52 5.26 15.28
C ARG A 76 -9.34 4.06 16.21
N LEU A 77 -8.12 3.60 16.42
CA LEU A 77 -7.84 2.51 17.34
C LEU A 77 -8.16 2.89 18.80
N GLY A 78 -7.89 4.11 19.19
CA GLY A 78 -8.28 4.64 20.51
C GLY A 78 -9.80 4.62 20.73
N THR A 79 -10.60 4.85 19.68
CA THR A 79 -12.07 4.81 19.75
C THR A 79 -12.63 3.38 19.71
N LEU A 80 -11.97 2.45 19.06
CA LEU A 80 -12.37 1.03 18.97
C LEU A 80 -12.02 0.21 20.24
N ALA A 81 -11.20 0.75 21.12
CA ALA A 81 -10.60 0.04 22.25
C ALA A 81 -11.53 -0.14 23.47
N LYS A 82 -12.81 -0.43 23.28
CA LYS A 82 -13.57 -1.16 24.31
C LYS A 82 -13.09 -2.61 24.28
N SER A 83 -12.02 -2.87 25.02
CA SER A 83 -11.48 -4.21 25.18
C SER A 83 -12.50 -5.02 25.97
N ALA A 84 -13.03 -6.07 25.38
CA ALA A 84 -13.76 -7.08 26.13
C ALA A 84 -12.77 -7.92 26.94
N ASP A 85 -13.26 -8.59 27.97
CA ASP A 85 -12.48 -9.61 28.67
C ASP A 85 -12.03 -10.67 27.66
N LEU A 86 -10.84 -11.23 27.89
CA LEU A 86 -10.31 -12.26 26.99
C LEU A 86 -11.10 -13.58 27.20
N PRO A 87 -11.83 -14.08 26.18
CA PRO A 87 -12.49 -15.38 26.28
C PRO A 87 -11.47 -16.49 26.52
N THR A 88 -11.84 -17.51 27.33
CA THR A 88 -10.98 -18.65 27.64
C THR A 88 -10.41 -19.31 26.39
N LYS A 89 -11.24 -19.47 25.36
CA LYS A 89 -10.84 -20.03 24.05
C LYS A 89 -9.70 -19.24 23.38
N LEU A 90 -9.69 -17.91 23.52
CA LEU A 90 -8.60 -17.06 23.00
C LEU A 90 -7.34 -17.18 23.85
N VAL A 91 -7.47 -17.24 25.18
CA VAL A 91 -6.34 -17.44 26.11
C VAL A 91 -5.65 -18.77 25.85
N ASP A 92 -6.41 -19.83 25.62
CA ASP A 92 -5.89 -21.16 25.29
C ASP A 92 -5.14 -21.14 23.94
N ALA A 93 -5.69 -20.48 22.93
CA ALA A 93 -5.03 -20.32 21.63
C ALA A 93 -3.73 -19.50 21.74
N MET A 94 -3.72 -18.44 22.53
CA MET A 94 -2.50 -17.66 22.82
C MET A 94 -1.44 -18.52 23.49
N SER A 95 -1.83 -19.39 24.42
CA SER A 95 -0.90 -20.31 25.10
C SER A 95 -0.31 -21.34 24.14
N ARG A 96 -1.11 -21.93 23.25
CA ARG A 96 -0.65 -22.93 22.27
C ARG A 96 0.27 -22.32 21.21
N THR A 97 -0.05 -21.13 20.74
CA THR A 97 0.69 -20.44 19.66
C THR A 97 1.88 -19.63 20.15
N GLY A 98 1.92 -19.29 21.45
CA GLY A 98 2.90 -18.38 22.04
C GLY A 98 2.72 -16.91 21.59
N VAL A 99 1.55 -16.56 21.03
CA VAL A 99 1.25 -15.21 20.58
C VAL A 99 0.85 -14.33 21.76
N GLN A 100 1.42 -13.13 21.83
CA GLN A 100 1.17 -12.14 22.88
C GLN A 100 0.59 -10.85 22.30
N GLY A 101 0.01 -10.01 23.16
CA GLY A 101 -0.49 -8.69 22.74
C GLY A 101 -1.80 -8.76 21.95
N VAL A 102 -2.56 -9.82 22.10
CA VAL A 102 -3.91 -9.97 21.51
C VAL A 102 -4.93 -9.22 22.35
N ARG A 103 -5.89 -8.56 21.72
CA ARG A 103 -7.04 -7.93 22.34
C ARG A 103 -8.32 -8.49 21.73
N CYS A 104 -9.33 -8.67 22.55
CA CYS A 104 -10.65 -9.04 22.12
C CYS A 104 -11.49 -7.78 21.83
N LEU A 105 -12.21 -7.77 20.72
CA LEU A 105 -13.18 -6.73 20.36
C LEU A 105 -14.59 -7.25 20.60
N ALA A 106 -15.41 -6.49 21.32
CA ALA A 106 -16.83 -6.77 21.47
C ALA A 106 -17.57 -6.45 20.14
N ALA A 107 -17.53 -7.40 19.22
CA ALA A 107 -18.17 -7.28 17.90
C ALA A 107 -18.64 -8.65 17.42
N ASP A 108 -19.89 -8.71 16.92
CA ASP A 108 -20.52 -9.95 16.43
C ASP A 108 -20.01 -10.36 15.04
N GLY A 109 -19.51 -9.39 14.26
CA GLY A 109 -18.91 -9.64 12.96
C GLY A 109 -17.55 -10.32 13.10
N PRO A 110 -17.26 -11.38 12.30
CA PRO A 110 -15.95 -12.03 12.36
C PRO A 110 -14.88 -11.12 11.78
N ALA A 111 -13.91 -10.75 12.62
CA ALA A 111 -12.78 -9.92 12.25
C ALA A 111 -11.52 -10.32 13.04
N ALA A 112 -10.40 -10.39 12.35
CA ALA A 112 -9.06 -10.42 12.92
C ALA A 112 -8.18 -9.52 12.08
N PHE A 113 -7.36 -8.71 12.74
CA PHE A 113 -6.43 -7.83 12.05
C PHE A 113 -5.34 -7.31 12.98
N CYS A 114 -4.18 -7.02 12.40
CA CYS A 114 -3.11 -6.32 13.06
C CYS A 114 -3.34 -4.80 12.97
N ALA A 115 -3.18 -4.07 14.07
CA ALA A 115 -3.37 -2.64 14.13
C ALA A 115 -2.35 -1.96 15.05
N GLY A 116 -2.06 -0.68 14.77
CA GLY A 116 -1.04 0.11 15.44
C GLY A 116 0.25 0.20 14.62
N ALA A 117 0.76 1.41 14.43
CA ALA A 117 1.92 1.64 13.58
C ALA A 117 3.25 1.37 14.31
N ILE A 118 3.39 1.89 15.54
CA ILE A 118 4.63 1.81 16.33
C ILE A 118 4.61 0.59 17.26
N ARG A 119 3.43 0.26 17.76
CA ARG A 119 3.22 -0.89 18.65
C ARG A 119 2.07 -1.72 18.12
N PRO A 120 2.30 -2.47 17.04
CA PRO A 120 1.25 -3.27 16.42
C PRO A 120 0.72 -4.33 17.40
N ARG A 121 -0.60 -4.51 17.41
CA ARG A 121 -1.32 -5.47 18.25
C ARG A 121 -2.31 -6.22 17.40
N ILE A 122 -2.59 -7.45 17.80
CA ILE A 122 -3.61 -8.27 17.18
C ILE A 122 -4.96 -7.97 17.83
N LEU A 123 -5.96 -7.72 17.01
CA LEU A 123 -7.34 -7.55 17.43
C LEU A 123 -8.18 -8.68 16.83
N VAL A 124 -8.95 -9.36 17.67
CA VAL A 124 -9.82 -10.48 17.28
C VAL A 124 -11.20 -10.23 17.84
N SER A 125 -12.24 -10.33 17.03
CA SER A 125 -13.61 -10.15 17.46
C SER A 125 -14.17 -11.39 18.16
N GLU A 126 -15.11 -11.19 19.10
CA GLU A 126 -15.87 -12.28 19.75
C GLU A 126 -16.56 -13.14 18.69
N GLY A 127 -17.22 -12.52 17.70
CA GLY A 127 -17.91 -13.23 16.64
C GLY A 127 -17.01 -14.10 15.76
N LEU A 128 -15.70 -13.82 15.67
CA LEU A 128 -14.74 -14.73 15.02
C LEU A 128 -14.35 -15.87 15.94
N ILE A 129 -14.07 -15.58 17.21
CA ILE A 129 -13.67 -16.60 18.21
C ILE A 129 -14.75 -17.67 18.36
N ASP A 130 -16.03 -17.27 18.34
CA ASP A 130 -17.15 -18.20 18.46
C ASP A 130 -17.29 -19.15 17.27
N ARG A 131 -16.95 -18.66 16.07
CA ARG A 131 -17.12 -19.42 14.82
C ARG A 131 -15.97 -20.37 14.51
N LEU A 132 -14.77 -20.08 15.02
CA LEU A 132 -13.58 -20.87 14.71
C LEU A 132 -13.38 -22.03 15.69
N GLY A 133 -12.89 -23.15 15.18
CA GLY A 133 -12.33 -24.24 15.96
C GLY A 133 -10.98 -23.84 16.60
N PRO A 134 -10.43 -24.65 17.52
CA PRO A 134 -9.16 -24.34 18.17
C PRO A 134 -7.99 -24.18 17.17
N ASP A 135 -7.85 -25.09 16.22
CA ASP A 135 -6.75 -25.09 15.25
C ASP A 135 -6.89 -23.93 14.23
N GLU A 136 -8.12 -23.58 13.89
CA GLU A 136 -8.43 -22.45 13.00
C GLU A 136 -8.10 -21.11 13.66
N LEU A 137 -8.42 -20.98 14.97
CA LEU A 137 -8.06 -19.79 15.74
C LEU A 137 -6.54 -19.67 15.91
N ASP A 138 -5.85 -20.79 16.12
CA ASP A 138 -4.40 -20.85 16.15
C ASP A 138 -3.80 -20.39 14.80
N ALA A 139 -4.39 -20.80 13.67
CA ALA A 139 -3.96 -20.38 12.34
C ALA A 139 -4.11 -18.86 12.14
N VAL A 140 -5.24 -18.30 12.56
CA VAL A 140 -5.46 -16.84 12.51
C VAL A 140 -4.44 -16.10 13.37
N LEU A 141 -4.18 -16.55 14.61
CA LEU A 141 -3.20 -15.90 15.48
C LEU A 141 -1.78 -15.95 14.94
N LEU A 142 -1.38 -17.05 14.30
CA LEU A 142 -0.06 -17.19 13.67
C LEU A 142 0.08 -16.29 12.45
N HIS A 143 -0.98 -16.17 11.66
CA HIS A 143 -1.05 -15.25 10.51
C HIS A 143 -0.91 -13.78 10.98
N GLU A 144 -1.72 -13.36 11.93
CA GLU A 144 -1.69 -11.99 12.46
C GLU A 144 -0.36 -11.66 13.17
N ARG A 145 0.25 -12.65 13.82
CA ARG A 145 1.58 -12.48 14.42
C ARG A 145 2.65 -12.12 13.39
N GLU A 146 2.57 -12.67 12.18
CA GLU A 146 3.52 -12.33 11.12
C GLU A 146 3.35 -10.86 10.70
N HIS A 147 2.13 -10.35 10.61
CA HIS A 147 1.86 -8.93 10.37
C HIS A 147 2.39 -8.03 11.49
N VAL A 148 2.26 -8.44 12.76
CA VAL A 148 2.88 -7.73 13.89
C VAL A 148 4.40 -7.69 13.75
N ARG A 149 5.01 -8.83 13.43
CA ARG A 149 6.47 -8.99 13.31
C ARG A 149 7.06 -8.12 12.19
N THR A 150 6.32 -7.93 11.11
CA THR A 150 6.73 -7.14 9.94
C THR A 150 6.27 -5.69 9.98
N PHE A 151 5.64 -5.24 11.07
CA PHE A 151 5.07 -3.89 11.20
C PHE A 151 4.14 -3.54 10.03
N GLU A 152 3.31 -4.51 9.61
CA GLU A 152 2.46 -4.39 8.42
C GLU A 152 1.61 -3.12 8.38
N PRO A 153 0.97 -2.64 9.47
CA PRO A 153 0.18 -1.40 9.44
C PRO A 153 1.02 -0.17 9.06
N LEU A 154 2.27 -0.08 9.52
CA LEU A 154 3.19 1.00 9.16
C LEU A 154 3.63 0.87 7.70
N VAL A 155 4.02 -0.34 7.28
CA VAL A 155 4.44 -0.62 5.90
C VAL A 155 3.31 -0.31 4.92
N ARG A 156 2.09 -0.72 5.23
CA ARG A 156 0.89 -0.44 4.42
C ARG A 156 0.64 1.06 4.29
N ALA A 157 0.64 1.80 5.39
CA ALA A 157 0.48 3.26 5.38
C ALA A 157 1.58 3.95 4.55
N ALA A 158 2.83 3.50 4.66
CA ALA A 158 3.94 4.05 3.88
C ALA A 158 3.76 3.81 2.37
N HIS A 159 3.31 2.62 1.97
CA HIS A 159 3.03 2.27 0.58
C HIS A 159 1.80 3.01 0.02
N GLU A 160 0.76 3.20 0.81
CA GLU A 160 -0.41 3.98 0.44
C GLU A 160 -0.02 5.44 0.22
N ALA A 161 0.70 6.05 1.16
CA ALA A 161 1.21 7.41 1.02
C ALA A 161 2.14 7.57 -0.20
N ALA A 162 3.04 6.60 -0.46
CA ALA A 162 3.89 6.61 -1.64
C ALA A 162 3.07 6.54 -2.94
N SER A 163 2.03 5.71 -2.97
CA SER A 163 1.15 5.57 -4.14
C SER A 163 0.31 6.84 -4.41
N GLU A 164 0.05 7.65 -3.39
CA GLU A 164 -0.64 8.93 -3.51
C GLU A 164 0.32 10.03 -4.02
N VAL A 165 1.52 10.13 -3.44
CA VAL A 165 2.52 11.13 -3.82
C VAL A 165 3.05 10.89 -5.22
N PHE A 166 3.40 9.64 -5.53
CA PHE A 166 3.96 9.23 -6.82
C PHE A 166 2.90 8.67 -7.77
N PHE A 167 1.69 9.27 -7.77
CA PHE A 167 0.57 8.83 -8.61
C PHE A 167 0.90 8.82 -10.11
N TYR A 168 1.86 9.64 -10.53
CA TYR A 168 2.36 9.75 -11.90
C TYR A 168 3.41 8.68 -12.26
N VAL A 169 3.80 7.82 -11.30
CA VAL A 169 4.72 6.69 -11.47
C VAL A 169 3.95 5.38 -11.22
N PRO A 170 3.29 4.78 -12.23
CA PRO A 170 2.48 3.58 -12.05
C PRO A 170 3.25 2.39 -11.46
N LEU A 171 4.57 2.35 -11.64
CA LEU A 171 5.45 1.33 -11.06
C LEU A 171 5.42 1.34 -9.52
N VAL A 172 5.30 2.52 -8.87
CA VAL A 172 5.19 2.62 -7.41
C VAL A 172 3.91 1.93 -6.93
N ARG A 173 2.79 2.16 -7.62
CA ARG A 173 1.51 1.53 -7.29
C ARG A 173 1.54 0.01 -7.53
N TRP A 174 2.14 -0.42 -8.63
CA TRP A 174 2.36 -1.82 -8.93
C TRP A 174 3.18 -2.50 -7.83
N TRP A 175 4.30 -1.90 -7.45
CA TRP A 175 5.17 -2.41 -6.41
C TRP A 175 4.49 -2.45 -5.04
N SER A 176 3.79 -1.38 -4.64
CA SER A 176 3.03 -1.30 -3.39
C SER A 176 2.00 -2.42 -3.30
N ARG A 177 1.24 -2.67 -4.37
CA ARG A 177 0.26 -3.73 -4.42
C ARG A 177 0.90 -5.11 -4.23
N HIS A 178 1.98 -5.41 -4.96
CA HIS A 178 2.64 -6.72 -4.88
C HIS A 178 3.30 -6.93 -3.52
N ARG A 179 3.82 -5.89 -2.89
CA ARG A 179 4.35 -5.98 -1.52
C ARG A 179 3.28 -6.36 -0.51
N LEU A 180 2.07 -5.83 -0.64
CA LEU A 180 0.95 -6.21 0.22
C LEU A 180 0.50 -7.65 -0.05
N GLU A 181 0.43 -8.07 -1.31
CA GLU A 181 0.15 -9.46 -1.69
C GLU A 181 1.20 -10.43 -1.12
N ASP A 182 2.49 -10.09 -1.22
CA ASP A 182 3.59 -10.89 -0.65
C ASP A 182 3.54 -10.94 0.88
N SER A 183 3.04 -9.90 1.53
CA SER A 183 2.84 -9.90 2.98
C SER A 183 1.80 -10.91 3.41
N GLU A 184 0.65 -10.96 2.72
CA GLU A 184 -0.40 -11.95 2.97
C GLU A 184 0.13 -13.39 2.75
N LEU A 185 0.87 -13.62 1.66
CA LEU A 185 1.45 -14.93 1.38
C LEU A 185 2.50 -15.37 2.43
N ARG A 186 3.27 -14.43 2.97
CA ARG A 186 4.21 -14.74 4.07
C ARG A 186 3.48 -15.07 5.36
N ALA A 187 2.41 -14.33 5.67
CA ALA A 187 1.60 -14.58 6.86
C ALA A 187 0.91 -15.96 6.79
N ASP A 188 0.35 -16.31 5.64
CA ASP A 188 -0.21 -17.65 5.42
C ASP A 188 0.86 -18.74 5.54
N ARG A 189 2.05 -18.53 4.96
CA ARG A 189 3.14 -19.49 5.07
C ARG A 189 3.57 -19.73 6.52
N ALA A 190 3.64 -18.68 7.34
CA ALA A 190 3.97 -18.80 8.75
C ALA A 190 2.98 -19.66 9.54
N ALA A 191 1.69 -19.63 9.16
CA ALA A 191 0.65 -20.49 9.71
C ALA A 191 0.74 -21.92 9.14
N LEU A 192 0.93 -22.06 7.81
CA LEU A 192 1.06 -23.34 7.11
C LEU A 192 2.22 -24.18 7.63
N ASP A 193 3.38 -23.58 7.88
CA ASP A 193 4.59 -24.25 8.34
C ASP A 193 4.41 -24.86 9.75
N ARG A 194 3.47 -24.33 10.55
CA ARG A 194 3.19 -24.81 11.90
C ARG A 194 2.00 -25.77 12.01
N LEU A 195 0.95 -25.51 11.27
CA LEU A 195 -0.34 -26.20 11.44
C LEU A 195 -0.75 -27.04 10.23
N GLY A 196 -0.05 -26.88 9.11
CA GLY A 196 -0.42 -27.53 7.86
C GLY A 196 -1.60 -26.83 7.14
N GLN A 197 -2.02 -27.45 6.03
CA GLN A 197 -2.99 -26.85 5.09
C GLN A 197 -4.40 -26.72 5.67
N ARG A 198 -4.87 -27.77 6.36
CA ARG A 198 -6.29 -27.90 6.76
C ARG A 198 -6.79 -26.77 7.68
N PRO A 199 -6.13 -26.42 8.79
CA PRO A 199 -6.54 -25.32 9.66
C PRO A 199 -6.49 -23.96 8.95
N VAL A 200 -5.44 -23.71 8.14
CA VAL A 200 -5.29 -22.47 7.40
C VAL A 200 -6.38 -22.30 6.33
N ALA A 201 -6.71 -23.36 5.58
CA ALA A 201 -7.80 -23.35 4.61
C ALA A 201 -9.15 -23.05 5.28
N ALA A 202 -9.43 -23.70 6.40
CA ALA A 202 -10.67 -23.49 7.13
C ALA A 202 -10.80 -22.08 7.71
N ALA A 203 -9.70 -21.54 8.27
CA ALA A 203 -9.65 -20.15 8.73
C ALA A 203 -9.88 -19.14 7.59
N LEU A 204 -9.25 -19.35 6.42
CA LEU A 204 -9.45 -18.52 5.22
C LEU A 204 -10.92 -18.55 4.75
N LEU A 205 -11.56 -19.71 4.74
CA LEU A 205 -12.97 -19.84 4.37
C LEU A 205 -13.89 -19.12 5.37
N ALA A 206 -13.60 -19.20 6.65
CA ALA A 206 -14.37 -18.52 7.68
C ALA A 206 -14.30 -16.98 7.55
N LEU A 207 -13.11 -16.44 7.29
CA LEU A 207 -12.88 -15.02 7.07
C LEU A 207 -13.39 -14.56 5.69
N GLY A 208 -13.20 -15.35 4.63
CA GLY A 208 -13.62 -15.03 3.26
C GLY A 208 -15.14 -14.87 3.12
N ARG A 209 -15.93 -15.63 3.85
CA ARG A 209 -17.39 -15.46 3.89
C ARG A 209 -17.84 -14.12 4.45
N SER A 210 -17.06 -13.51 5.33
CA SER A 210 -17.36 -12.21 5.91
C SER A 210 -17.05 -11.04 4.98
N THR A 211 -15.93 -11.11 4.27
CA THR A 211 -15.49 -10.08 3.33
C THR A 211 -16.33 -10.05 2.06
N ALA A 212 -16.86 -11.19 1.62
CA ALA A 212 -17.79 -11.27 0.49
C ALA A 212 -19.08 -10.48 0.72
N ILE A 213 -19.55 -10.39 1.96
CA ILE A 213 -20.74 -9.60 2.34
C ILE A 213 -20.45 -8.09 2.31
N GLN A 214 -19.22 -7.67 2.45
CA GLN A 214 -18.80 -6.25 2.51
C GLN A 214 -18.37 -5.65 1.16
N GLY A 215 -18.62 -6.32 0.03
CA GLY A 215 -18.42 -5.76 -1.32
C GLY A 215 -16.96 -5.72 -1.79
N ALA A 216 -16.14 -6.68 -1.39
CA ALA A 216 -14.71 -6.77 -1.69
C ALA A 216 -14.38 -7.25 -3.11
N ALA A 217 -14.91 -6.59 -4.14
CA ALA A 217 -14.48 -6.82 -5.54
C ALA A 217 -12.99 -6.46 -5.79
N ALA A 218 -12.34 -5.75 -4.84
CA ALA A 218 -10.94 -5.33 -4.97
C ALA A 218 -9.92 -6.40 -4.54
N PHE A 219 -10.35 -7.47 -3.86
CA PHE A 219 -9.46 -8.49 -3.26
C PHE A 219 -9.39 -9.81 -4.04
N GLY A 220 -10.07 -9.94 -5.18
CA GLY A 220 -10.14 -11.19 -5.95
C GLY A 220 -8.76 -11.81 -6.23
N GLY A 221 -7.82 -11.03 -6.70
CA GLY A 221 -6.49 -11.54 -7.07
C GLY A 221 -5.64 -12.02 -5.88
N VAL A 222 -5.76 -11.39 -4.69
CA VAL A 222 -5.02 -11.83 -3.49
C VAL A 222 -5.60 -13.13 -2.94
N ALA A 223 -6.93 -13.23 -2.91
CA ALA A 223 -7.61 -14.44 -2.42
C ALA A 223 -7.25 -15.68 -3.27
N GLU A 224 -7.21 -15.53 -4.60
CA GLU A 224 -6.78 -16.60 -5.50
C GLU A 224 -5.35 -17.08 -5.23
N LEU A 225 -4.43 -16.15 -5.00
CA LEU A 225 -3.02 -16.47 -4.69
C LEU A 225 -2.87 -17.18 -3.34
N ARG A 226 -3.64 -16.76 -2.33
CA ARG A 226 -3.66 -17.40 -1.01
C ARG A 226 -4.21 -18.82 -1.11
N VAL A 227 -5.30 -19.01 -1.87
CA VAL A 227 -5.86 -20.35 -2.12
C VAL A 227 -4.84 -21.23 -2.85
N ALA A 228 -4.23 -20.73 -3.93
CA ALA A 228 -3.18 -21.46 -4.65
C ALA A 228 -2.03 -21.87 -3.73
N GLN A 229 -1.56 -20.95 -2.87
CA GLN A 229 -0.51 -21.25 -1.89
C GLN A 229 -0.91 -22.33 -0.90
N VAL A 230 -2.14 -22.30 -0.38
CA VAL A 230 -2.64 -23.33 0.55
C VAL A 230 -2.76 -24.67 -0.13
N LEU A 231 -3.13 -24.71 -1.41
CA LEU A 231 -3.20 -25.95 -2.21
C LEU A 231 -1.81 -26.47 -2.61
N GLY A 232 -0.76 -25.66 -2.47
CA GLY A 232 0.59 -26.01 -2.89
C GLY A 232 0.84 -25.77 -4.37
N ASP A 233 -0.02 -25.01 -5.05
CA ASP A 233 0.12 -24.67 -6.46
C ASP A 233 1.29 -23.66 -6.66
N PRO A 234 1.96 -23.71 -7.82
CA PRO A 234 3.02 -22.77 -8.12
C PRO A 234 2.47 -21.35 -8.27
N LEU A 235 3.06 -20.41 -7.52
CA LEU A 235 2.68 -19.01 -7.63
C LEU A 235 3.27 -18.38 -8.90
N PRO A 236 2.53 -17.53 -9.61
CA PRO A 236 3.02 -16.89 -10.83
C PRO A 236 4.19 -15.97 -10.55
N ALA A 237 5.20 -16.01 -11.43
CA ALA A 237 6.30 -15.05 -11.40
C ALA A 237 5.77 -13.64 -11.67
N ARG A 238 6.22 -12.68 -10.87
CA ARG A 238 5.75 -11.29 -10.94
C ARG A 238 6.90 -10.39 -11.32
N ALA A 239 6.81 -9.84 -12.52
CA ALA A 239 7.73 -8.81 -12.99
C ALA A 239 6.93 -7.67 -13.63
N PRO A 240 7.37 -6.42 -13.46
CA PRO A 240 6.73 -5.31 -14.13
C PRO A 240 6.94 -5.43 -15.63
N GLY A 241 5.86 -5.26 -16.41
CA GLY A 241 5.97 -5.23 -17.87
C GLY A 241 6.76 -4.01 -18.34
N LEU A 242 7.47 -4.14 -19.48
CA LEU A 242 8.25 -3.05 -20.07
C LEU A 242 7.42 -1.77 -20.29
N ALA A 243 6.17 -1.91 -20.70
CA ALA A 243 5.25 -0.78 -20.86
C ALA A 243 5.04 -0.02 -19.56
N LEU A 244 4.88 -0.73 -18.42
CA LEU A 244 4.72 -0.11 -17.10
C LEU A 244 5.97 0.69 -16.70
N VAL A 245 7.15 0.14 -16.96
CA VAL A 245 8.44 0.80 -16.70
C VAL A 245 8.57 2.04 -17.58
N ALA A 246 8.27 1.93 -18.88
CA ALA A 246 8.34 3.05 -19.81
C ALA A 246 7.36 4.19 -19.45
N ILE A 247 6.09 3.86 -19.10
CA ILE A 247 5.10 4.85 -18.66
C ILE A 247 5.54 5.52 -17.36
N SER A 248 6.16 4.78 -16.44
CA SER A 248 6.68 5.33 -15.20
C SER A 248 7.85 6.29 -15.45
N GLY A 249 8.76 5.94 -16.33
CA GLY A 249 9.85 6.82 -16.75
C GLY A 249 9.33 8.10 -17.41
N MET A 250 8.32 7.99 -18.27
CA MET A 250 7.64 9.15 -18.88
C MET A 250 6.97 10.02 -17.80
N GLY A 251 6.31 9.43 -16.81
CA GLY A 251 5.71 10.18 -15.71
C GLY A 251 6.72 10.99 -14.91
N VAL A 252 7.88 10.41 -14.58
CA VAL A 252 8.97 11.13 -13.93
C VAL A 252 9.50 12.27 -14.80
N TYR A 253 9.74 12.00 -16.07
CA TYR A 253 10.19 13.01 -17.03
C TYR A 253 9.23 14.21 -17.09
N LEU A 254 7.93 13.95 -17.23
CA LEU A 254 6.92 14.99 -17.28
C LEU A 254 6.83 15.79 -15.97
N ALA A 255 6.93 15.14 -14.83
CA ALA A 255 6.94 15.81 -13.53
C ALA A 255 8.13 16.76 -13.39
N LEU A 256 9.32 16.36 -13.85
CA LEU A 256 10.51 17.21 -13.86
C LEU A 256 10.35 18.39 -14.82
N GLN A 257 9.74 18.20 -16.00
CA GLN A 257 9.47 19.28 -16.94
C GLN A 257 8.50 20.33 -16.35
N VAL A 258 7.42 19.87 -15.73
CA VAL A 258 6.47 20.78 -15.07
C VAL A 258 7.16 21.58 -13.95
N ALA A 259 7.96 20.92 -13.12
CA ALA A 259 8.72 21.59 -12.07
C ALA A 259 9.70 22.64 -12.64
N SER A 260 10.39 22.31 -13.74
CA SER A 260 11.30 23.25 -14.44
C SER A 260 10.55 24.48 -14.94
N CYS A 261 9.40 24.29 -15.57
CA CYS A 261 8.57 25.39 -16.04
C CYS A 261 8.10 26.31 -14.90
N LEU A 262 7.70 25.72 -13.76
CA LEU A 262 7.25 26.49 -12.59
C LEU A 262 8.38 27.32 -11.98
N VAL A 263 9.57 26.75 -11.84
CA VAL A 263 10.75 27.48 -11.34
C VAL A 263 11.11 28.64 -12.25
N GLN A 264 11.14 28.43 -13.59
CA GLN A 264 11.42 29.49 -14.54
C GLN A 264 10.35 30.59 -14.54
N ALA A 265 9.08 30.21 -14.39
CA ALA A 265 8.00 31.19 -14.27
C ALA A 265 8.14 32.04 -12.99
N ALA A 266 8.48 31.43 -11.87
CA ALA A 266 8.73 32.14 -10.61
C ALA A 266 9.88 33.12 -10.72
N HIS A 267 11.01 32.76 -11.35
CA HIS A 267 12.16 33.65 -11.56
C HIS A 267 11.88 34.83 -12.48
N ARG A 268 10.83 34.77 -13.30
CA ARG A 268 10.45 35.91 -14.16
C ARG A 268 9.52 36.90 -13.47
N LEU A 269 8.95 36.52 -12.33
CA LEU A 269 8.05 37.36 -11.54
C LEU A 269 8.77 38.10 -10.39
N THR A 270 9.99 37.69 -10.10
CA THR A 270 10.92 38.36 -9.14
C THR A 270 11.91 39.25 -9.87
#